data_8f5e898d53d4034217ec5e1d23c6008f
#
_entry.id   8f5e898d53d4034217ec5e1d23c6008f
#
_cell.length_a   1.000
_cell.length_b   1.000
_cell.length_c   1.000
_cell.angle_alpha   90.00
_cell.angle_beta   90.00
_cell.angle_gamma   90.00
#
_symmetry.space_group_name_H-M   'P 1'
#
loop_
_entity.id
_entity.type
_entity.pdbx_description
1 polymer ?
#
loop_
_entity_poly.entity_id
_entity_poly.type
_entity_poly.pdbx_seq_one_letter_code
_entity_poly.pdbx_strand_id
1 'polypeptide(L)'
;MGGLVLARSLVLTGTDKMSDEALLNLATEMEGHPDNVAAALYGGATIAWQDIVKGKSVAHAVHLPVDPRIKVMAFIPASALATSKARKMLPESIPFADAQRNTSNAAIMTQALTIRPDLLFTATEDFLHQSYRQEAMPSSFALMTKLRAAGIAAFISGAGPTVLALHTEGDDETTQLARAGGAKFEGKSLEIASRGATLL
;
A
#
# COMPACT_ATOMS: atom_id res chain seq x y z
N MET A 1 1.48 1.47 15.09
CA MET A 1 2.46 0.36 15.26
C MET A 1 3.63 0.75 16.17
N GLY A 2 4.41 1.79 15.89
CA GLY A 2 5.61 2.17 16.69
C GLY A 2 5.36 2.24 18.20
N GLY A 3 4.27 2.89 18.65
CA GLY A 3 3.92 2.96 20.07
C GLY A 3 3.66 1.59 20.73
N LEU A 4 3.08 0.65 20.01
CA LEU A 4 2.84 -0.72 20.52
C LEU A 4 4.15 -1.51 20.65
N VAL A 5 5.06 -1.39 19.68
CA VAL A 5 6.39 -2.01 19.75
C VAL A 5 7.20 -1.42 20.91
N LEU A 6 7.16 -0.09 21.08
CA LEU A 6 7.82 0.56 22.21
C LEU A 6 7.22 0.10 23.55
N ALA A 7 5.89 0.08 23.70
CA ALA A 7 5.24 -0.38 24.93
C ALA A 7 5.62 -1.83 25.25
N ARG A 8 5.65 -2.72 24.27
CA ARG A 8 6.11 -4.11 24.43
C ARG A 8 7.55 -4.16 24.93
N SER A 9 8.42 -3.32 24.43
CA SER A 9 9.84 -3.32 24.81
C SER A 9 10.11 -2.81 26.23
N LEU A 10 9.21 -2.01 26.81
CA LEU A 10 9.32 -1.53 28.19
C LEU A 10 8.92 -2.59 29.22
N VAL A 11 8.32 -3.69 28.79
CA VAL A 11 7.90 -4.79 29.67
C VAL A 11 8.99 -5.85 29.71
N LEU A 12 9.40 -6.27 30.91
CA LEU A 12 10.32 -7.38 31.07
C LEU A 12 9.75 -8.64 30.38
N THR A 13 10.54 -9.26 29.50
CA THR A 13 10.09 -10.39 28.64
C THR A 13 8.86 -10.03 27.77
N GLY A 14 8.78 -8.80 27.32
CA GLY A 14 7.62 -8.31 26.56
C GLY A 14 7.34 -9.09 25.29
N THR A 15 8.37 -9.52 24.56
CA THR A 15 8.24 -10.37 23.36
C THR A 15 7.67 -11.76 23.68
N ASP A 16 8.00 -12.33 24.83
CA ASP A 16 7.46 -13.62 25.25
C ASP A 16 5.99 -13.51 25.67
N LYS A 17 5.61 -12.37 26.24
CA LYS A 17 4.24 -12.07 26.67
C LYS A 17 3.31 -11.66 25.53
N MET A 18 3.86 -11.04 24.49
CA MET A 18 3.12 -10.54 23.33
C MET A 18 3.94 -10.82 22.06
N SER A 19 3.62 -11.90 21.37
CA SER A 19 4.23 -12.23 20.06
C SER A 19 3.89 -11.18 19.01
N ASP A 20 4.60 -11.22 17.88
CA ASP A 20 4.28 -10.34 16.75
C ASP A 20 2.87 -10.57 16.20
N GLU A 21 2.37 -11.81 16.23
CA GLU A 21 1.00 -12.13 15.86
C GLU A 21 -0.02 -11.50 16.83
N ALA A 22 0.24 -11.55 18.14
CA ALA A 22 -0.61 -10.90 19.14
C ALA A 22 -0.58 -9.37 18.96
N LEU A 23 0.58 -8.80 18.62
CA LEU A 23 0.74 -7.39 18.34
C LEU A 23 0.01 -6.98 17.05
N LEU A 24 0.08 -7.80 16.01
CA LEU A 24 -0.68 -7.59 14.76
C LEU A 24 -2.18 -7.59 15.04
N ASN A 25 -2.68 -8.54 15.80
CA ASN A 25 -4.10 -8.62 16.18
C ASN A 25 -4.56 -7.37 16.94
N LEU A 26 -3.81 -6.94 17.95
CA LEU A 26 -4.13 -5.75 18.72
C LEU A 26 -4.11 -4.48 17.84
N ALA A 27 -3.10 -4.34 16.99
CA ALA A 27 -3.01 -3.21 16.08
C ALA A 27 -4.14 -3.20 15.05
N THR A 28 -4.54 -4.38 14.57
CA THR A 28 -5.66 -4.54 13.63
C THR A 28 -7.00 -4.19 14.30
N GLU A 29 -7.20 -4.57 15.56
CA GLU A 29 -8.39 -4.19 16.33
C GLU A 29 -8.50 -2.66 16.47
N MET A 30 -7.38 -1.97 16.68
CA MET A 30 -7.34 -0.51 16.79
C MET A 30 -7.56 0.20 15.44
N GLU A 31 -7.05 -0.34 14.32
CA GLU A 31 -7.11 0.26 12.99
C GLU A 31 -8.37 -0.15 12.20
N GLY A 32 -8.88 -1.37 12.46
CA GLY A 32 -10.02 -1.97 11.79
C GLY A 32 -9.66 -2.88 10.61
N HIS A 33 -8.41 -2.89 10.15
CA HIS A 33 -7.90 -3.73 9.05
C HIS A 33 -6.38 -3.97 9.17
N PRO A 34 -5.85 -5.13 8.70
CA PRO A 34 -4.47 -5.53 8.94
C PRO A 34 -3.44 -4.98 7.95
N ASP A 35 -3.83 -4.45 6.79
CA ASP A 35 -2.96 -4.16 5.66
C ASP A 35 -1.78 -3.23 6.01
N ASN A 36 -2.08 -2.02 6.47
CA ASN A 36 -1.04 -1.04 6.82
C ASN A 36 -0.27 -1.44 8.09
N VAL A 37 -0.94 -2.05 9.06
CA VAL A 37 -0.29 -2.43 10.33
C VAL A 37 0.62 -3.63 10.15
N ALA A 38 0.30 -4.56 9.25
CA ALA A 38 1.17 -5.68 8.91
C ALA A 38 2.47 -5.21 8.25
N ALA A 39 2.37 -4.35 7.23
CA ALA A 39 3.55 -3.77 6.58
C ALA A 39 4.40 -2.93 7.56
N ALA A 40 3.76 -2.18 8.45
CA ALA A 40 4.47 -1.42 9.48
C ALA A 40 5.15 -2.31 10.54
N LEU A 41 4.62 -3.50 10.82
CA LEU A 41 5.21 -4.44 11.79
C LEU A 41 6.35 -5.24 11.18
N TYR A 42 6.14 -5.80 9.97
CA TYR A 42 7.08 -6.75 9.37
C TYR A 42 8.04 -6.12 8.37
N GLY A 43 7.69 -4.97 7.80
CA GLY A 43 8.41 -4.35 6.68
C GLY A 43 8.10 -5.02 5.34
N GLY A 44 8.73 -4.50 4.28
CA GLY A 44 8.60 -5.03 2.93
C GLY A 44 7.18 -4.99 2.37
N ALA A 45 6.88 -5.93 1.51
CA ALA A 45 5.53 -6.20 1.04
C ALA A 45 4.88 -7.32 1.86
N THR A 46 3.62 -7.16 2.22
CA THR A 46 2.86 -8.15 2.99
C THR A 46 1.51 -8.42 2.34
N ILE A 47 1.08 -9.67 2.38
CA ILE A 47 -0.32 -10.04 2.19
C ILE A 47 -0.92 -10.19 3.58
N ALA A 48 -1.98 -9.44 3.87
CA ALA A 48 -2.64 -9.46 5.17
C ALA A 48 -4.14 -9.70 5.00
N TRP A 49 -4.71 -10.50 5.90
CA TRP A 49 -6.14 -10.82 5.89
C TRP A 49 -6.67 -11.05 7.30
N GLN A 50 -7.97 -11.20 7.43
CA GLN A 50 -8.64 -11.51 8.69
C GLN A 50 -9.54 -12.73 8.51
N ASP A 51 -9.49 -13.62 9.51
CA ASP A 51 -10.40 -14.75 9.65
C ASP A 51 -11.28 -14.58 10.89
N ILE A 52 -12.43 -15.26 10.90
CA ILE A 52 -13.27 -15.36 12.08
C ILE A 52 -13.02 -16.70 12.76
N VAL A 53 -12.31 -16.66 13.88
CA VAL A 53 -11.99 -17.85 14.68
C VAL A 53 -12.74 -17.79 16.02
N LYS A 54 -13.67 -18.71 16.24
CA LYS A 54 -14.52 -18.77 17.45
C LYS A 54 -15.24 -17.43 17.74
N GLY A 55 -15.72 -16.77 16.68
CA GLY A 55 -16.44 -15.49 16.76
C GLY A 55 -15.58 -14.26 16.99
N LYS A 56 -14.25 -14.38 16.95
CA LYS A 56 -13.31 -13.27 17.04
C LYS A 56 -12.59 -13.09 15.70
N SER A 57 -12.38 -11.84 15.31
CA SER A 57 -11.53 -11.52 14.17
C SER A 57 -10.07 -11.77 14.54
N VAL A 58 -9.37 -12.52 13.70
CA VAL A 58 -7.94 -12.82 13.84
C VAL A 58 -7.22 -12.35 12.59
N ALA A 59 -6.23 -11.50 12.77
CA ALA A 59 -5.42 -10.98 11.69
C ALA A 59 -4.23 -11.89 11.39
N HIS A 60 -3.96 -12.05 10.12
CA HIS A 60 -2.84 -12.82 9.60
C HIS A 60 -2.05 -11.98 8.60
N ALA A 61 -0.77 -12.26 8.48
CA ALA A 61 0.06 -11.68 7.42
C ALA A 61 1.16 -12.65 7.00
N VAL A 62 1.53 -12.58 5.72
CA VAL A 62 2.70 -13.24 5.16
C VAL A 62 3.56 -12.22 4.44
N HIS A 63 4.88 -12.36 4.57
CA HIS A 63 5.84 -11.52 3.89
C HIS A 63 6.03 -11.99 2.44
N LEU A 64 6.10 -11.03 1.51
CA LEU A 64 6.46 -11.27 0.12
C LEU A 64 7.89 -10.77 -0.14
N PRO A 65 8.78 -11.62 -0.69
CA PRO A 65 10.08 -11.16 -1.15
C PRO A 65 9.88 -10.29 -2.40
N VAL A 66 10.20 -9.01 -2.29
CA VAL A 66 10.08 -8.08 -3.42
C VAL A 66 11.28 -8.22 -4.34
N ASP A 67 11.03 -8.26 -5.65
CA ASP A 67 12.08 -8.26 -6.67
C ASP A 67 12.96 -6.99 -6.50
N PRO A 68 14.29 -7.14 -6.34
CA PRO A 68 15.19 -6.01 -6.06
C PRO A 68 15.29 -4.99 -7.20
N ARG A 69 14.80 -5.33 -8.39
CA ARG A 69 14.72 -4.40 -9.52
C ARG A 69 13.60 -3.38 -9.35
N ILE A 70 12.61 -3.63 -8.51
CA ILE A 70 11.47 -2.74 -8.33
C ILE A 70 11.89 -1.52 -7.53
N LYS A 71 11.68 -0.34 -8.13
CA LYS A 71 11.86 0.97 -7.52
C LYS A 71 10.51 1.63 -7.30
N VAL A 72 10.43 2.46 -6.28
CA VAL A 72 9.19 3.14 -5.89
C VAL A 72 9.39 4.65 -5.98
N MET A 73 8.51 5.31 -6.73
CA MET A 73 8.39 6.77 -6.74
C MET A 73 7.08 7.17 -6.05
N ALA A 74 7.17 8.00 -5.03
CA ALA A 74 6.03 8.62 -4.39
C ALA A 74 5.86 10.06 -4.86
N PHE A 75 4.63 10.44 -5.21
CA PHE A 75 4.24 11.81 -5.50
C PHE A 75 3.32 12.28 -4.38
N ILE A 76 3.86 13.11 -3.51
CA ILE A 76 3.23 13.57 -2.28
C ILE A 76 2.63 14.96 -2.53
N PRO A 77 1.29 15.13 -2.52
CA PRO A 77 0.69 16.44 -2.68
C PRO A 77 0.79 17.25 -1.38
N ALA A 78 0.81 18.58 -1.51
CA ALA A 78 0.83 19.48 -0.35
C ALA A 78 -0.45 19.40 0.51
N SER A 79 -1.58 18.93 -0.07
CA SER A 79 -2.87 18.82 0.61
C SER A 79 -3.10 17.40 1.13
N ALA A 80 -3.50 17.28 2.39
CA ALA A 80 -3.94 16.02 2.97
C ALA A 80 -5.42 15.72 2.66
N LEU A 81 -5.76 14.43 2.56
CA LEU A 81 -7.14 13.96 2.47
C LEU A 81 -7.45 13.04 3.65
N ALA A 82 -8.54 13.32 4.37
CA ALA A 82 -8.97 12.46 5.46
C ALA A 82 -9.48 11.10 4.92
N THR A 83 -8.94 10.01 5.43
CA THR A 83 -9.29 8.64 5.04
C THR A 83 -10.80 8.36 5.18
N SER A 84 -11.43 8.91 6.23
CA SER A 84 -12.88 8.80 6.45
C SER A 84 -13.72 9.42 5.33
N LYS A 85 -13.25 10.53 4.74
CA LYS A 85 -13.90 11.17 3.59
C LYS A 85 -13.76 10.29 2.33
N ALA A 86 -12.58 9.74 2.08
CA ALA A 86 -12.33 8.86 0.94
C ALA A 86 -13.16 7.57 0.99
N ARG A 87 -13.38 7.00 2.20
CA ARG A 87 -14.22 5.80 2.37
C ARG A 87 -15.70 6.03 2.03
N LYS A 88 -16.25 7.19 2.34
CA LYS A 88 -17.65 7.54 2.07
C LYS A 88 -17.98 7.68 0.57
N MET A 89 -16.97 7.72 -0.28
CA MET A 89 -17.15 7.85 -1.74
C MET A 89 -17.26 6.50 -2.45
N LEU A 90 -17.05 5.40 -1.73
CA LEU A 90 -17.18 4.07 -2.32
C LEU A 90 -18.66 3.73 -2.55
N PRO A 91 -19.00 3.10 -3.69
CA PRO A 91 -20.34 2.66 -3.97
C PRO A 91 -20.72 1.46 -3.09
N GLU A 92 -22.00 1.27 -2.86
CA GLU A 92 -22.53 0.10 -2.12
C GLU A 92 -22.37 -1.22 -2.90
N SER A 93 -22.28 -1.13 -4.22
CA SER A 93 -22.07 -2.28 -5.10
C SER A 93 -21.25 -1.88 -6.31
N ILE A 94 -20.56 -2.87 -6.90
CA ILE A 94 -19.76 -2.72 -8.11
C ILE A 94 -20.19 -3.74 -9.15
N PRO A 95 -19.97 -3.48 -10.46
CA PRO A 95 -20.20 -4.47 -11.52
C PRO A 95 -19.39 -5.75 -11.27
N PHE A 96 -20.00 -6.90 -11.47
CA PHE A 96 -19.32 -8.20 -11.30
C PHE A 96 -18.06 -8.33 -12.17
N ALA A 97 -18.08 -7.78 -13.39
CA ALA A 97 -16.91 -7.78 -14.28
C ALA A 97 -15.71 -7.00 -13.66
N ASP A 98 -15.98 -5.89 -12.97
CA ASP A 98 -14.93 -5.10 -12.31
C ASP A 98 -14.37 -5.84 -11.08
N ALA A 99 -15.24 -6.49 -10.30
CA ALA A 99 -14.81 -7.35 -9.20
C ALA A 99 -13.91 -8.50 -9.70
N GLN A 100 -14.29 -9.14 -10.81
CA GLN A 100 -13.52 -10.23 -11.42
C GLN A 100 -12.14 -9.74 -11.90
N ARG A 101 -12.09 -8.60 -12.59
CA ARG A 101 -10.82 -7.98 -13.02
C ARG A 101 -9.93 -7.66 -11.84
N ASN A 102 -10.48 -7.03 -10.80
CA ASN A 102 -9.70 -6.66 -9.62
C ASN A 102 -9.15 -7.88 -8.87
N THR A 103 -9.93 -8.97 -8.80
CA THR A 103 -9.47 -10.24 -8.22
C THR A 103 -8.29 -10.82 -9.00
N SER A 104 -8.36 -10.80 -10.35
CA SER A 104 -7.26 -11.25 -11.20
C SER A 104 -6.01 -10.37 -11.00
N ASN A 105 -6.17 -9.04 -10.94
CA ASN A 105 -5.07 -8.11 -10.73
C ASN A 105 -4.42 -8.30 -9.36
N ALA A 106 -5.20 -8.57 -8.31
CA ALA A 106 -4.66 -8.89 -6.98
C ALA A 106 -3.80 -10.18 -7.00
N ALA A 107 -4.24 -11.21 -7.72
CA ALA A 107 -3.44 -12.43 -7.90
C ALA A 107 -2.17 -12.18 -8.72
N ILE A 108 -2.26 -11.41 -9.81
CA ILE A 108 -1.11 -11.01 -10.64
C ILE A 108 -0.12 -10.18 -9.82
N MET A 109 -0.58 -9.33 -8.89
CA MET A 109 0.28 -8.48 -8.08
C MET A 109 1.32 -9.28 -7.29
N THR A 110 0.99 -10.46 -6.79
CA THR A 110 1.94 -11.31 -6.07
C THR A 110 3.12 -11.73 -6.96
N GLN A 111 2.83 -12.09 -8.22
CA GLN A 111 3.85 -12.43 -9.21
C GLN A 111 4.63 -11.19 -9.66
N ALA A 112 3.92 -10.08 -9.89
CA ALA A 112 4.53 -8.83 -10.32
C ALA A 112 5.54 -8.30 -9.32
N LEU A 113 5.24 -8.38 -8.02
CA LEU A 113 6.15 -7.93 -6.96
C LEU A 113 7.33 -8.87 -6.72
N THR A 114 7.21 -10.16 -7.03
CA THR A 114 8.22 -11.16 -6.62
C THR A 114 9.17 -11.58 -7.75
N ILE A 115 8.66 -11.86 -8.95
CA ILE A 115 9.45 -12.45 -10.03
C ILE A 115 9.13 -11.91 -11.44
N ARG A 116 7.99 -11.21 -11.63
CA ARG A 116 7.52 -10.74 -12.94
C ARG A 116 7.19 -9.23 -12.90
N PRO A 117 8.19 -8.34 -12.69
CA PRO A 117 7.93 -6.90 -12.64
C PRO A 117 7.34 -6.31 -13.94
N ASP A 118 7.48 -7.01 -15.06
CA ASP A 118 6.81 -6.68 -16.32
C ASP A 118 5.27 -6.68 -16.22
N LEU A 119 4.70 -7.33 -15.21
CA LEU A 119 3.26 -7.36 -14.95
C LEU A 119 2.77 -6.21 -14.04
N LEU A 120 3.65 -5.36 -13.50
CA LEU A 120 3.29 -4.29 -12.57
C LEU A 120 2.21 -3.35 -13.13
N PHE A 121 2.28 -3.03 -14.43
CA PHE A 121 1.32 -2.14 -15.05
C PHE A 121 -0.12 -2.69 -14.98
N THR A 122 -0.32 -3.96 -15.32
CA THR A 122 -1.62 -4.62 -15.20
C THR A 122 -2.02 -4.82 -13.74
N ALA A 123 -1.09 -5.31 -12.91
CA ALA A 123 -1.36 -5.62 -11.52
C ALA A 123 -1.80 -4.41 -10.69
N THR A 124 -1.38 -3.19 -11.06
CA THR A 124 -1.72 -1.95 -10.37
C THR A 124 -3.00 -1.29 -10.87
N GLU A 125 -3.73 -1.88 -11.83
CA GLU A 125 -5.07 -1.41 -12.17
C GLU A 125 -6.06 -1.73 -11.06
N ASP A 126 -6.89 -0.74 -10.71
CA ASP A 126 -7.92 -0.86 -9.69
C ASP A 126 -9.31 -0.52 -10.25
N PHE A 127 -10.25 -1.36 -9.93
CA PHE A 127 -11.66 -1.24 -10.31
C PHE A 127 -12.59 -1.08 -9.10
N LEU A 128 -12.03 -1.02 -7.88
CA LEU A 128 -12.81 -1.00 -6.64
C LEU A 128 -12.90 0.37 -5.99
N HIS A 129 -11.88 1.22 -6.12
CA HIS A 129 -11.84 2.44 -5.31
C HIS A 129 -11.26 3.68 -5.98
N GLN A 130 -10.25 3.59 -6.84
CA GLN A 130 -9.52 4.78 -7.33
C GLN A 130 -10.43 5.72 -8.13
N SER A 131 -11.20 5.19 -9.07
CA SER A 131 -12.12 5.97 -9.91
C SER A 131 -13.23 6.64 -9.09
N TYR A 132 -13.77 5.95 -8.11
CA TYR A 132 -14.83 6.48 -7.23
C TYR A 132 -14.35 7.62 -6.34
N ARG A 133 -13.04 7.67 -6.05
CA ARG A 133 -12.42 8.71 -5.22
C ARG A 133 -11.88 9.90 -6.01
N GLN A 134 -12.01 9.89 -7.33
CA GLN A 134 -11.47 10.93 -8.23
C GLN A 134 -11.85 12.34 -7.80
N GLU A 135 -13.12 12.57 -7.43
CA GLU A 135 -13.61 13.89 -7.04
C GLU A 135 -12.95 14.44 -5.77
N ALA A 136 -12.53 13.55 -4.84
CA ALA A 136 -11.85 13.98 -3.61
C ALA A 136 -10.37 14.32 -3.83
N MET A 137 -9.77 13.83 -4.91
CA MET A 137 -8.34 14.02 -5.20
C MET A 137 -8.07 14.21 -6.71
N PRO A 138 -8.69 15.20 -7.37
CA PRO A 138 -8.65 15.33 -8.83
C PRO A 138 -7.23 15.50 -9.38
N SER A 139 -6.35 16.19 -8.66
CA SER A 139 -4.95 16.36 -9.06
C SER A 139 -4.17 15.03 -9.03
N SER A 140 -4.36 14.22 -7.99
CA SER A 140 -3.72 12.91 -7.86
C SER A 140 -4.22 11.94 -8.93
N PHE A 141 -5.52 11.92 -9.18
CA PHE A 141 -6.11 11.10 -10.24
C PHE A 141 -5.59 11.50 -11.62
N ALA A 142 -5.51 12.82 -11.92
CA ALA A 142 -4.96 13.32 -13.18
C ALA A 142 -3.48 12.94 -13.35
N LEU A 143 -2.66 13.03 -12.28
CA LEU A 143 -1.26 12.61 -12.33
C LEU A 143 -1.14 11.09 -12.57
N MET A 144 -1.88 10.28 -11.83
CA MET A 144 -1.91 8.83 -12.01
C MET A 144 -2.28 8.46 -13.44
N THR A 145 -3.34 9.07 -13.99
CA THR A 145 -3.78 8.82 -15.38
C THR A 145 -2.71 9.20 -16.38
N LYS A 146 -2.04 10.35 -16.20
CA LYS A 146 -0.93 10.79 -17.04
C LYS A 146 0.23 9.80 -17.02
N LEU A 147 0.63 9.32 -15.84
CA LEU A 147 1.70 8.34 -15.68
C LEU A 147 1.32 7.00 -16.35
N ARG A 148 0.09 6.54 -16.14
CA ARG A 148 -0.39 5.31 -16.79
C ARG A 148 -0.46 5.43 -18.31
N ALA A 149 -0.86 6.59 -18.85
CA ALA A 149 -0.83 6.85 -20.29
C ALA A 149 0.60 6.80 -20.88
N ALA A 150 1.63 7.02 -20.06
CA ALA A 150 3.04 6.86 -20.41
C ALA A 150 3.57 5.44 -20.18
N GLY A 151 2.72 4.46 -19.82
CA GLY A 151 3.11 3.07 -19.58
C GLY A 151 3.64 2.78 -18.16
N ILE A 152 3.58 3.75 -17.23
CA ILE A 152 4.11 3.61 -15.89
C ILE A 152 3.04 3.01 -14.97
N ALA A 153 3.44 2.02 -14.16
CA ALA A 153 2.56 1.36 -13.18
C ALA A 153 2.24 2.28 -11.99
N ALA A 154 1.36 3.26 -12.21
CA ALA A 154 0.98 4.26 -11.22
C ALA A 154 -0.41 3.99 -10.64
N PHE A 155 -0.57 4.26 -9.34
CA PHE A 155 -1.81 4.05 -8.59
C PHE A 155 -1.88 4.96 -7.36
N ILE A 156 -3.08 5.09 -6.78
CA ILE A 156 -3.30 5.82 -5.53
C ILE A 156 -2.85 4.96 -4.34
N SER A 157 -2.00 5.49 -3.49
CA SER A 157 -1.54 4.82 -2.27
C SER A 157 -2.65 4.80 -1.22
N GLY A 158 -3.19 3.62 -0.94
CA GLY A 158 -4.25 3.43 0.05
C GLY A 158 -5.49 4.31 -0.21
N ALA A 159 -5.87 5.13 0.75
CA ALA A 159 -6.98 6.09 0.60
C ALA A 159 -6.60 7.35 -0.22
N GLY A 160 -5.34 7.52 -0.55
CA GLY A 160 -4.79 8.71 -1.18
C GLY A 160 -4.47 9.83 -0.18
N PRO A 161 -4.11 11.02 -0.64
CA PRO A 161 -4.00 11.47 -2.01
C PRO A 161 -2.61 11.23 -2.66
N THR A 162 -1.69 10.55 -1.99
CA THR A 162 -0.37 10.21 -2.56
C THR A 162 -0.52 9.26 -3.75
N VAL A 163 0.22 9.52 -4.82
CA VAL A 163 0.34 8.61 -5.96
C VAL A 163 1.66 7.86 -5.84
N LEU A 164 1.62 6.54 -6.01
CA LEU A 164 2.81 5.72 -6.15
C LEU A 164 2.99 5.30 -7.61
N ALA A 165 4.23 5.19 -8.03
CA ALA A 165 4.61 4.58 -9.29
C ALA A 165 5.68 3.51 -9.03
N LEU A 166 5.46 2.31 -9.55
CA LEU A 166 6.43 1.21 -9.52
C LEU A 166 7.09 1.11 -10.89
N HIS A 167 8.40 0.94 -10.91
CA HIS A 167 9.18 0.82 -12.14
C HIS A 167 10.46 0.00 -11.89
N THR A 168 11.13 -0.39 -12.99
CA THR A 168 12.40 -1.13 -12.94
C THR A 168 13.53 -0.39 -13.67
N GLU A 169 13.31 0.88 -13.99
CA GLU A 169 14.21 1.70 -14.78
C GLU A 169 15.38 2.22 -13.94
N GLY A 170 16.42 2.73 -14.62
CA GLY A 170 17.63 3.26 -14.01
C GLY A 170 17.43 4.57 -13.25
N ASP A 171 18.53 5.10 -12.70
CA ASP A 171 18.48 6.30 -11.84
C ASP A 171 18.17 7.58 -12.61
N ASP A 172 18.58 7.67 -13.90
CA ASP A 172 18.27 8.81 -14.76
C ASP A 172 16.77 8.91 -15.04
N GLU A 173 16.13 7.79 -15.39
CA GLU A 173 14.69 7.68 -15.59
C GLU A 173 13.92 7.92 -14.30
N THR A 174 14.43 7.45 -13.17
CA THR A 174 13.90 7.73 -11.83
C THR A 174 13.89 9.23 -11.55
N THR A 175 14.97 9.95 -11.89
CA THR A 175 15.08 11.39 -11.73
C THR A 175 14.11 12.15 -12.64
N GLN A 176 13.92 11.69 -13.87
CA GLN A 176 12.95 12.28 -14.80
C GLN A 176 11.52 12.03 -14.31
N LEU A 177 11.22 10.83 -13.83
CA LEU A 177 9.93 10.47 -13.27
C LEU A 177 9.56 11.35 -12.08
N ALA A 178 10.50 11.65 -11.18
CA ALA A 178 10.27 12.53 -10.04
C ALA A 178 9.72 13.92 -10.41
N ARG A 179 10.06 14.41 -11.59
CA ARG A 179 9.59 15.72 -12.11
C ARG A 179 8.17 15.67 -12.69
N ALA A 180 7.59 14.48 -12.89
CA ALA A 180 6.27 14.34 -13.52
C ALA A 180 5.14 14.97 -12.70
N GLY A 181 5.29 15.07 -11.37
CA GLY A 181 4.35 15.73 -10.46
C GLY A 181 4.26 17.25 -10.62
N GLY A 182 5.27 17.87 -11.21
CA GLY A 182 5.35 19.32 -11.36
C GLY A 182 5.31 20.04 -10.01
N ALA A 183 4.81 21.27 -9.97
CA ALA A 183 4.75 22.08 -8.75
C ALA A 183 3.70 21.61 -7.71
N LYS A 184 2.81 20.68 -8.06
CA LYS A 184 1.73 20.23 -7.18
C LYS A 184 2.11 19.06 -6.28
N PHE A 185 3.18 18.34 -6.63
CA PHE A 185 3.61 17.15 -5.93
C PHE A 185 5.11 17.16 -5.68
N GLU A 186 5.51 16.76 -4.50
CA GLU A 186 6.89 16.40 -4.22
C GLU A 186 7.13 14.96 -4.75
N GLY A 187 7.99 14.80 -5.75
CA GLY A 187 8.43 13.50 -6.26
C GLY A 187 9.58 12.98 -5.41
N LYS A 188 9.40 11.83 -4.76
CA LYS A 188 10.38 11.24 -3.85
C LYS A 188 10.61 9.77 -4.18
N SER A 189 11.84 9.42 -4.53
CA SER A 189 12.25 8.02 -4.62
C SER A 189 12.30 7.40 -3.22
N LEU A 190 11.70 6.24 -3.08
CA LEU A 190 11.63 5.51 -1.82
C LEU A 190 12.25 4.13 -1.97
N GLU A 191 12.95 3.70 -0.94
CA GLU A 191 13.35 2.31 -0.79
C GLU A 191 12.23 1.51 -0.11
N ILE A 192 12.13 0.23 -0.48
CA ILE A 192 11.24 -0.70 0.21
C ILE A 192 11.95 -1.13 1.50
N ALA A 193 11.37 -0.79 2.64
CA ALA A 193 11.95 -1.09 3.94
C ALA A 193 12.06 -2.61 4.15
N SER A 194 13.25 -3.12 4.38
CA SER A 194 13.48 -4.55 4.64
C SER A 194 13.05 -5.02 6.02
N ARG A 195 12.82 -4.07 6.94
CA ARG A 195 12.37 -4.32 8.32
C ARG A 195 11.19 -3.41 8.65
N GLY A 196 10.31 -3.92 9.48
CA GLY A 196 9.23 -3.12 10.06
C GLY A 196 9.68 -2.30 11.27
N ALA A 197 8.76 -2.07 12.19
CA ALA A 197 9.03 -1.31 13.40
C ALA A 197 10.08 -1.98 14.27
N THR A 198 11.22 -1.34 14.44
CA THR A 198 12.35 -1.79 15.27
C THR A 198 12.70 -0.74 16.31
N LEU A 199 13.29 -1.18 17.42
CA LEU A 199 13.91 -0.30 18.40
C LEU A 199 15.33 0.04 17.93
N LEU A 200 15.72 1.28 18.08
CA LEU A 200 17.09 1.78 17.83
C LEU A 200 17.91 1.67 19.12
#